data_70d535e9b8db098dbf1bcc415a12b7f8
#
_entry.id   70d535e9b8db098dbf1bcc415a12b7f8
#
_cell.length_a   1.000
_cell.length_b   1.000
_cell.length_c   1.000
_cell.angle_alpha   90.00
_cell.angle_beta   90.00
_cell.angle_gamma   90.00
#
_symmetry.space_group_name_H-M   'P 1'
#
loop_
_entity.id
_entity.type
_entity.pdbx_description
1 polymer ?
#
loop_
_entity_poly.entity_id
_entity_poly.type
_entity_poly.pdbx_seq_one_letter_code
_entity_poly.pdbx_strand_id
1 'polypeptide(L)' 'MKISQFKDYSKLPLFLNAEMVAKVLGVSPSSGYGLMHEPGFPVLKIGSRMVVPKEKFIQWVEQNTTGGGN' A
#
# COMPACT_ATOMS: atom_id res chain seq x y z
N MET A 1 -14.40 -10.25 -4.54
CA MET A 1 -14.14 -9.79 -4.60
C MET A 1 -13.55 -8.96 -4.76
N LYS A 2 -13.26 -8.32 -5.02
CA LYS A 2 -12.66 -7.59 -5.20
C LYS A 2 -12.84 -6.49 -4.75
N ILE A 3 -12.59 -6.04 -4.47
CA ILE A 3 -12.78 -5.23 -3.88
C ILE A 3 -12.15 -3.98 -3.79
N SER A 4 -11.07 -3.70 -4.15
CA SER A 4 -10.38 -2.44 -4.23
C SER A 4 -10.99 -1.60 -5.33
N GLN A 5 -10.99 -0.31 -5.13
CA GLN A 5 -11.39 0.60 -6.16
C GLN A 5 -10.44 0.60 -7.31
N PHE A 6 -9.18 0.26 -7.05
CA PHE A 6 -8.17 0.17 -8.09
C PHE A 6 -8.04 -1.27 -8.47
N LYS A 7 -8.75 -1.66 -9.51
CA LYS A 7 -8.67 -3.02 -9.96
C LYS A 7 -7.39 -3.29 -10.69
N ASP A 8 -6.73 -2.24 -11.14
CA ASP A 8 -5.58 -2.39 -11.99
C ASP A 8 -4.43 -1.62 -11.42
N TYR A 9 -3.50 -2.33 -10.83
CA TYR A 9 -2.33 -1.70 -10.23
C TYR A 9 -1.50 -0.93 -11.25
N SER A 10 -1.64 -1.23 -12.53
CA SER A 10 -0.84 -0.53 -13.52
C SER A 10 -1.18 0.94 -13.61
N LYS A 11 -2.31 1.33 -13.07
CA LYS A 11 -2.70 2.73 -13.05
C LYS A 11 -2.07 3.51 -11.93
N LEU A 12 -1.38 2.84 -11.03
CA LEU A 12 -0.72 3.51 -9.92
C LEU A 12 0.66 3.98 -10.37
N PRO A 13 1.14 5.07 -9.78
CA PRO A 13 2.51 5.50 -10.06
C PRO A 13 3.51 4.52 -9.48
N LEU A 14 4.76 4.66 -9.89
CA LEU A 14 5.81 3.74 -9.44
C LEU A 14 6.04 3.80 -7.94
N PHE A 15 5.81 4.95 -7.33
CA PHE A 15 5.97 5.12 -5.89
C PHE A 15 4.70 5.70 -5.31
N LEU A 16 4.30 5.18 -4.18
CA LEU A 16 3.06 5.57 -3.53
C LEU A 16 3.35 6.27 -2.22
N ASN A 17 2.62 7.34 -1.94
CA ASN A 17 2.71 7.96 -0.63
C ASN A 17 1.60 7.41 0.27
N ALA A 18 1.55 7.90 1.51
CA ALA A 18 0.60 7.38 2.48
C ALA A 18 -0.85 7.58 2.04
N GLU A 19 -1.15 8.70 1.42
CA GLU A 19 -2.50 8.95 0.96
C GLU A 19 -2.92 7.96 -0.11
N MET A 20 -2.03 7.67 -1.04
CA MET A 20 -2.34 6.73 -2.09
C MET A 20 -2.49 5.32 -1.55
N VAL A 21 -1.63 4.94 -0.62
CA VAL A 21 -1.75 3.64 0.03
C VAL A 21 -3.12 3.54 0.69
N ALA A 22 -3.53 4.58 1.40
CA ALA A 22 -4.83 4.55 2.07
C ALA A 22 -5.96 4.41 1.06
N LYS A 23 -5.87 5.12 -0.05
CA LYS A 23 -6.92 5.04 -1.07
C LYS A 23 -7.01 3.64 -1.67
N VAL A 24 -5.87 3.07 -1.97
CA VAL A 24 -5.87 1.72 -2.55
C VAL A 24 -6.45 0.72 -1.58
N LEU A 25 -6.12 0.84 -0.31
CA LEU A 25 -6.60 -0.10 0.69
C LEU A 25 -8.01 0.22 1.19
N GLY A 26 -8.51 1.40 0.88
CA GLY A 26 -9.84 1.79 1.32
C GLY A 26 -9.91 2.14 2.79
N VAL A 27 -8.82 2.67 3.33
CA VAL A 27 -8.78 3.05 4.75
C VAL A 27 -8.58 4.55 4.85
N SER A 28 -8.69 5.07 6.07
CA SER A 28 -8.51 6.50 6.27
C SER A 28 -7.06 6.91 6.03
N PRO A 29 -6.83 8.18 5.71
CA PRO A 29 -5.44 8.63 5.52
C PRO A 29 -4.57 8.41 6.74
N SER A 30 -5.11 8.58 7.95
CA SER A 30 -4.28 8.35 9.12
C SER A 30 -3.94 6.88 9.29
N SER A 31 -4.83 5.98 8.89
CA SER A 31 -4.52 4.56 8.91
C SER A 31 -3.43 4.23 7.89
N GLY A 32 -3.50 4.84 6.72
CA GLY A 32 -2.45 4.65 5.73
C GLY A 32 -1.11 5.13 6.24
N TYR A 33 -1.11 6.28 6.87
CA TYR A 33 0.12 6.83 7.42
C TYR A 33 0.68 5.93 8.51
N GLY A 34 -0.18 5.42 9.38
CA GLY A 34 0.25 4.50 10.42
C GLY A 34 0.85 3.23 9.85
N LEU A 35 0.26 2.73 8.78
CA LEU A 35 0.77 1.54 8.13
C LEU A 35 2.18 1.76 7.59
N MET A 36 2.45 2.95 7.07
CA MET A 36 3.77 3.27 6.55
C MET A 36 4.84 3.22 7.63
N HIS A 37 4.45 3.28 8.89
CA HIS A 37 5.39 3.21 10.00
C HIS A 37 5.50 1.81 10.59
N GLU A 38 4.75 0.86 10.06
CA GLU A 38 4.83 -0.51 10.56
C GLU A 38 6.17 -1.13 10.18
N PRO A 39 6.77 -1.90 11.09
CA PRO A 39 8.10 -2.44 10.83
C PRO A 39 8.18 -3.32 9.59
N GLY A 40 7.15 -4.01 9.26
CA GLY A 40 7.20 -4.92 8.13
C GLY A 40 6.79 -4.32 6.81
N PHE A 41 6.43 -3.06 6.81
CA PHE A 41 5.95 -2.45 5.58
C PHE A 41 7.13 -1.93 4.76
N PRO A 42 7.16 -2.18 3.45
CA PRO A 42 8.34 -1.90 2.64
C PRO A 42 8.43 -0.43 2.21
N VAL A 43 8.71 0.46 3.15
CA VAL A 43 8.83 1.88 2.83
C VAL A 43 10.25 2.23 2.46
N LEU A 44 10.37 3.25 1.63
CA LEU A 44 11.63 3.85 1.27
C LEU A 44 11.62 5.26 1.82
N LYS A 45 12.62 5.59 2.63
CA LYS A 45 12.72 6.92 3.21
C LYS A 45 13.64 7.78 2.37
N ILE A 46 13.13 8.94 1.99
CA ILE A 46 13.92 9.89 1.22
C ILE A 46 13.81 11.21 1.97
N GLY A 47 14.87 11.56 2.71
CA GLY A 47 14.80 12.72 3.56
C GLY A 47 13.72 12.54 4.59
N SER A 48 12.80 13.46 4.65
CA SER A 48 11.69 13.38 5.59
C SER A 48 10.46 12.73 4.97
N ARG A 49 10.56 12.25 3.74
CA ARG A 49 9.42 11.66 3.06
C ARG A 49 9.52 10.14 3.07
N MET A 50 8.36 9.52 3.07
CA MET A 50 8.29 8.07 2.97
C MET A 50 7.40 7.70 1.80
N VAL A 51 7.89 6.80 0.98
CA VAL A 51 7.12 6.26 -0.13
C VAL A 51 7.31 4.76 -0.16
N VAL A 52 6.46 4.07 -0.87
CA VAL A 52 6.61 2.63 -1.04
C VAL A 52 6.62 2.33 -2.53
N PRO A 53 7.60 1.58 -3.01
CA PRO A 53 7.59 1.17 -4.42
C PRO A 53 6.34 0.36 -4.71
N LYS A 54 5.71 0.63 -5.82
CA LYS A 54 4.46 -0.02 -6.16
C LYS A 54 4.59 -1.55 -6.14
N GLU A 55 5.66 -2.06 -6.72
CA GLU A 55 5.83 -3.51 -6.77
C GLU A 55 5.95 -4.12 -5.39
N LYS A 56 6.67 -3.44 -4.51
CA LYS A 56 6.81 -3.94 -3.14
C LYS A 56 5.49 -3.86 -2.39
N PHE A 57 4.72 -2.82 -2.65
CA PHE A 57 3.41 -2.69 -2.04
C PHE A 57 2.51 -3.86 -2.47
N ILE A 58 2.52 -4.17 -3.75
CA ILE A 58 1.70 -5.27 -4.25
C ILE A 58 2.12 -6.58 -3.59
N GLN A 59 3.42 -6.82 -3.49
CA GLN A 59 3.91 -8.03 -2.83
C GLN A 59 3.48 -8.07 -1.38
N TRP A 60 3.55 -6.94 -0.71
CA TRP A 60 3.14 -6.87 0.69
C TRP A 60 1.67 -7.24 0.84
N VAL A 61 0.83 -6.71 -0.05
CA VAL A 61 -0.59 -7.03 -0.01
C VAL A 61 -0.81 -8.52 -0.18
N GLU A 62 -0.12 -9.11 -1.13
CA GLU A 62 -0.28 -10.55 -1.39
C GLU A 62 0.19 -11.39 -0.21
N GLN A 63 1.30 -10.99 0.39
CA GLN A 63 1.85 -11.76 1.50
C GLN A 63 1.00 -11.67 2.75
N ASN A 64 0.28 -10.57 2.89
CA ASN A 64 -0.53 -10.34 4.07
C ASN A 64 -2.00 -10.65 3.86
N THR A 65 -2.35 -11.16 2.71
CA THR A 65 -3.71 -11.58 2.42
C THR A 65 -3.88 -13.00 2.95
N THR A 66 -4.77 -13.15 3.93
CA THR A 66 -4.99 -14.47 4.48
C THR A 66 -6.20 -15.10 3.83
N GLY A 67 -6.28 -16.37 4.00
CA GLY A 67 -7.43 -17.05 3.55
C GLY A 67 -7.41 -17.40 2.12
N GLY A 68 -6.38 -17.15 1.50
CA GLY A 68 -6.31 -17.58 0.13
C GLY A 68 -7.60 -17.47 -0.50
N GLY A 69 -8.04 -16.61 -0.62
CA GLY A 69 -9.17 -16.53 -1.21
C GLY A 69 -10.26 -16.34 -0.34
N ASN A 70 -10.11 -16.16 0.28
CA ASN A 70 -11.09 -15.96 0.84
C ASN A 70 -11.30 -15.02 0.86
#